data_ebde59fb7fb63a9d4232895718044a77
#
_entry.id   ebde59fb7fb63a9d4232895718044a77
#
_cell.length_a   1.000
_cell.length_b   1.000
_cell.length_c   1.000
_cell.angle_alpha   90.00
_cell.angle_beta   90.00
_cell.angle_gamma   90.00
#
_symmetry.space_group_name_H-M   'P 1'
#
loop_
_entity.id
_entity.type
_entity.pdbx_description
1 polymer ?
#
loop_
_entity_poly.entity_id
_entity_poly.type
_entity_poly.pdbx_seq_one_letter_code
_entity_poly.pdbx_strand_id
1 'polypeptide(L)'
;MLSVVGIALAIGCVVIVRTISSSFAITGADSVTDVLGGAQLWVVPAAGVHYDADARALVAGGPAPALQVPDGWRAQRTLSGLTQVDGKSVSLRGVDGIADGKAVLGSEVAGRLGLANGDRVVVGGQSLTVEVSGSGSSVAVAPGLAATIVGDHGWWTVFAPPGDDKRHDLGTSFGTAVGLPATSDPSVAPDPAGAGLIYDTVGGTGPLTFEQKFSALFSGKVTSSTLGLISTIGLGLGFVIAVSSFLAAVQERKREFGIMSSIGLADEVLYFFLVESGITFVAAYVVGVLGAGVAVALVIPSIATPVAWLQAAGMVACFLPAMSIVGALVPVHRLLQQRPVDLLGDR
;
A
#
# COMPACT_ATOMS: atom_id res chain seq x y z
N MET A 1 -8.90 -12.07 31.09
CA MET A 1 -8.11 -10.86 30.78
C MET A 1 -6.87 -11.19 29.95
N LEU A 2 -6.02 -12.13 30.34
CA LEU A 2 -4.79 -12.48 29.62
C LEU A 2 -5.07 -12.95 28.17
N SER A 3 -6.11 -13.73 27.97
CA SER A 3 -6.56 -14.24 26.65
C SER A 3 -6.94 -13.11 25.69
N VAL A 4 -7.70 -12.11 26.17
CA VAL A 4 -8.10 -10.95 25.38
C VAL A 4 -6.88 -10.17 24.90
N VAL A 5 -5.90 -9.94 25.79
CA VAL A 5 -4.67 -9.22 25.46
C VAL A 5 -3.83 -9.98 24.43
N GLY A 6 -3.69 -11.29 24.57
CA GLY A 6 -2.94 -12.11 23.60
C GLY A 6 -3.57 -12.11 22.22
N ILE A 7 -4.89 -12.28 22.12
CA ILE A 7 -5.63 -12.25 20.86
C ILE A 7 -5.60 -10.83 20.26
N ALA A 8 -5.77 -9.77 21.08
CA ALA A 8 -5.72 -8.39 20.64
C ALA A 8 -4.34 -8.01 20.06
N LEU A 9 -3.26 -8.48 20.68
CA LEU A 9 -1.90 -8.29 20.18
C LEU A 9 -1.69 -8.96 18.81
N ALA A 10 -2.15 -10.19 18.65
CA ALA A 10 -2.08 -10.91 17.39
C ALA A 10 -2.87 -10.21 16.28
N ILE A 11 -4.11 -9.78 16.57
CA ILE A 11 -4.95 -9.00 15.65
C ILE A 11 -4.25 -7.67 15.30
N GLY A 12 -3.74 -6.97 16.30
CA GLY A 12 -3.03 -5.70 16.11
C GLY A 12 -1.84 -5.84 15.18
N CYS A 13 -1.02 -6.87 15.37
CA CYS A 13 0.12 -7.17 14.50
C CYS A 13 -0.31 -7.40 13.03
N VAL A 14 -1.36 -8.19 12.81
CA VAL A 14 -1.88 -8.45 11.46
C VAL A 14 -2.41 -7.17 10.82
N VAL A 15 -3.17 -6.37 11.57
CA VAL A 15 -3.72 -5.09 11.09
C VAL A 15 -2.59 -4.12 10.74
N ILE A 16 -1.54 -3.98 11.56
CA ILE A 16 -0.38 -3.13 11.27
C ILE A 16 0.29 -3.55 9.96
N VAL A 17 0.65 -4.83 9.83
CA VAL A 17 1.35 -5.34 8.64
C VAL A 17 0.50 -5.15 7.37
N ARG A 18 -0.80 -5.42 7.46
CA ARG A 18 -1.73 -5.23 6.34
C ARG A 18 -1.95 -3.75 6.02
N THR A 19 -2.05 -2.89 7.01
CA THR A 19 -2.17 -1.45 6.81
C THR A 19 -0.97 -0.90 6.06
N ILE A 20 0.24 -1.28 6.47
CA ILE A 20 1.48 -0.89 5.78
C ILE A 20 1.45 -1.37 4.33
N SER A 21 1.21 -2.66 4.10
CA SER A 21 1.18 -3.23 2.75
C SER A 21 0.13 -2.57 1.84
N SER A 22 -1.09 -2.35 2.35
CA SER A 22 -2.17 -1.70 1.58
C SER A 22 -1.90 -0.22 1.35
N SER A 23 -1.30 0.49 2.32
CA SER A 23 -0.93 1.90 2.16
C SER A 23 0.09 2.09 1.04
N PHE A 24 1.08 1.21 0.94
CA PHE A 24 2.04 1.26 -0.18
C PHE A 24 1.38 0.99 -1.54
N ALA A 25 0.40 0.11 -1.60
CA ALA A 25 -0.33 -0.15 -2.84
C ALA A 25 -1.13 1.09 -3.27
N ILE A 26 -1.82 1.74 -2.33
CA ILE A 26 -2.63 2.94 -2.58
C ILE A 26 -1.73 4.11 -2.98
N THR A 27 -0.72 4.44 -2.19
CA THR A 27 0.19 5.56 -2.48
C THR A 27 1.00 5.33 -3.76
N GLY A 28 1.33 4.08 -4.07
CA GLY A 28 1.96 3.72 -5.33
C GLY A 28 1.07 3.99 -6.54
N ALA A 29 -0.21 3.63 -6.47
CA ALA A 29 -1.19 3.88 -7.52
C ALA A 29 -1.46 5.39 -7.68
N ASP A 30 -1.62 6.12 -6.57
CA ASP A 30 -1.82 7.56 -6.58
C ASP A 30 -0.62 8.29 -7.22
N SER A 31 0.61 7.89 -6.90
CA SER A 31 1.83 8.47 -7.50
C SER A 31 1.89 8.25 -9.01
N VAL A 32 1.42 7.11 -9.51
CA VAL A 32 1.35 6.84 -10.95
C VAL A 32 0.26 7.70 -11.59
N THR A 33 -0.90 7.81 -10.95
CA THR A 33 -2.01 8.63 -11.44
C THR A 33 -1.62 10.11 -11.49
N ASP A 34 -0.94 10.62 -10.50
CA ASP A 34 -0.41 12.00 -10.47
C ASP A 34 0.59 12.26 -11.60
N VAL A 35 1.41 11.25 -11.95
CA VAL A 35 2.38 11.37 -13.04
C VAL A 35 1.71 11.30 -14.41
N LEU A 36 0.73 10.40 -14.56
CA LEU A 36 0.06 10.15 -15.83
C LEU A 36 -0.97 11.23 -16.19
N GLY A 37 -1.60 11.85 -15.18
CA GLY A 37 -2.61 12.90 -15.43
C GLY A 37 -3.75 12.45 -16.34
N GLY A 38 -4.11 11.16 -16.34
CA GLY A 38 -5.12 10.57 -17.21
C GLY A 38 -4.63 10.18 -18.61
N ALA A 39 -3.32 10.22 -18.89
CA ALA A 39 -2.74 9.72 -20.13
C ALA A 39 -2.93 8.21 -20.28
N GLN A 40 -3.14 7.74 -21.50
CA GLN A 40 -3.32 6.33 -21.82
C GLN A 40 -2.00 5.62 -22.08
N LEU A 41 -0.96 6.36 -22.51
CA LEU A 41 0.35 5.79 -22.78
C LEU A 41 1.45 6.56 -22.05
N TRP A 42 2.47 5.85 -21.63
CA TRP A 42 3.68 6.40 -21.04
C TRP A 42 4.91 5.97 -21.82
N VAL A 43 5.60 6.93 -22.44
CA VAL A 43 6.82 6.68 -23.19
C VAL A 43 8.03 6.99 -22.32
N VAL A 44 8.77 5.97 -21.95
CA VAL A 44 9.92 6.08 -21.05
C VAL A 44 11.23 6.00 -21.80
N PRO A 45 12.33 6.59 -21.27
CA PRO A 45 13.64 6.49 -21.88
C PRO A 45 14.20 5.06 -21.89
N ALA A 46 15.18 4.80 -22.74
CA ALA A 46 15.88 3.52 -22.80
C ALA A 46 16.48 3.07 -21.44
N ALA A 47 16.96 4.02 -20.64
CA ALA A 47 17.42 3.76 -19.28
C ALA A 47 16.29 3.54 -18.26
N GLY A 48 15.04 3.62 -18.73
CA GLY A 48 13.85 3.36 -17.89
C GLY A 48 13.51 4.49 -16.92
N VAL A 49 12.67 4.13 -15.98
CA VAL A 49 12.27 4.95 -14.84
C VAL A 49 12.51 4.13 -13.58
N HIS A 50 12.96 4.76 -12.52
CA HIS A 50 13.15 4.10 -11.24
C HIS A 50 12.46 4.88 -10.12
N TYR A 51 12.15 4.20 -9.04
CA TYR A 51 11.64 4.82 -7.83
C TYR A 51 12.81 5.15 -6.91
N ASP A 52 12.96 6.44 -6.58
CA ASP A 52 13.94 6.89 -5.60
C ASP A 52 13.31 6.88 -4.20
N ALA A 53 13.94 6.16 -3.27
CA ALA A 53 13.42 5.96 -1.92
C ALA A 53 13.53 7.21 -1.04
N ASP A 54 14.58 8.02 -1.24
CA ASP A 54 14.82 9.22 -0.45
C ASP A 54 13.90 10.36 -0.91
N ALA A 55 13.74 10.50 -2.23
CA ALA A 55 12.80 11.44 -2.81
C ALA A 55 11.34 10.95 -2.75
N ARG A 56 11.11 9.65 -2.54
CA ARG A 56 9.80 8.97 -2.58
C ARG A 56 9.02 9.20 -3.86
N ALA A 57 9.72 9.28 -4.98
CA ALA A 57 9.13 9.63 -6.26
C ALA A 57 9.76 8.88 -7.41
N LEU A 58 9.04 8.88 -8.54
CA LEU A 58 9.54 8.36 -9.80
C LEU A 58 10.50 9.35 -10.44
N VAL A 59 11.60 8.82 -10.98
CA VAL A 59 12.66 9.59 -11.61
C VAL A 59 13.03 8.94 -12.93
N ALA A 60 13.24 9.75 -13.96
CA ALA A 60 13.71 9.26 -15.27
C ALA A 60 15.20 8.86 -15.19
N GLY A 61 15.53 7.69 -15.72
CA GLY A 61 16.91 7.19 -15.77
C GLY A 61 17.76 7.83 -16.87
N GLY A 62 17.13 8.55 -17.81
CA GLY A 62 17.84 9.16 -18.93
C GLY A 62 16.97 10.17 -19.70
N PRO A 63 17.48 10.65 -20.83
CA PRO A 63 16.79 11.62 -21.67
C PRO A 63 15.52 11.02 -22.26
N ALA A 64 14.46 11.84 -22.33
CA ALA A 64 13.23 11.44 -22.98
C ALA A 64 13.50 11.09 -24.47
N PRO A 65 12.92 10.01 -25.00
CA PRO A 65 13.10 9.64 -26.40
C PRO A 65 12.58 10.73 -27.33
N ALA A 66 13.22 10.87 -28.49
CA ALA A 66 12.69 11.72 -29.54
C ALA A 66 11.35 11.16 -30.01
N LEU A 67 10.30 11.99 -29.99
CA LEU A 67 8.96 11.57 -30.31
C LEU A 67 8.36 12.50 -31.38
N GLN A 68 7.96 11.92 -32.51
CA GLN A 68 7.13 12.60 -33.50
C GLN A 68 5.68 12.17 -33.26
N VAL A 69 4.90 13.07 -32.68
CA VAL A 69 3.52 12.79 -32.31
C VAL A 69 2.65 12.71 -33.55
N PRO A 70 1.96 11.59 -33.80
CA PRO A 70 1.08 11.46 -34.96
C PRO A 70 -0.16 12.37 -34.84
N ASP A 71 -0.78 12.68 -35.98
CA ASP A 71 -1.97 13.52 -36.03
C ASP A 71 -3.11 12.95 -35.18
N GLY A 72 -3.77 13.81 -34.41
CA GLY A 72 -4.85 13.45 -33.50
C GLY A 72 -4.40 13.02 -32.13
N TRP A 73 -3.13 12.66 -31.94
CA TRP A 73 -2.57 12.36 -30.62
C TRP A 73 -2.06 13.62 -29.92
N ARG A 74 -2.06 13.62 -28.61
CA ARG A 74 -1.48 14.69 -27.80
C ARG A 74 -0.42 14.10 -26.87
N ALA A 75 0.77 14.64 -26.88
CA ALA A 75 1.84 14.23 -25.99
C ALA A 75 2.33 15.42 -25.16
N GLN A 76 2.63 15.17 -23.90
CA GLN A 76 3.21 16.13 -22.98
C GLN A 76 4.55 15.59 -22.48
N ARG A 77 5.60 16.38 -22.66
CA ARG A 77 6.93 16.06 -22.12
C ARG A 77 6.99 16.47 -20.65
N THR A 78 7.46 15.58 -19.80
CA THR A 78 7.78 15.89 -18.41
C THR A 78 9.27 15.67 -18.19
N LEU A 79 10.00 16.71 -17.82
CA LEU A 79 11.36 16.58 -17.34
C LEU A 79 11.32 16.05 -15.91
N SER A 80 12.21 15.12 -15.57
CA SER A 80 12.23 14.49 -14.24
C SER A 80 13.64 14.12 -13.83
N GLY A 81 14.02 14.47 -12.61
CA GLY A 81 15.30 14.13 -12.02
C GLY A 81 15.32 14.41 -10.53
N LEU A 82 16.48 14.26 -9.92
CA LEU A 82 16.69 14.54 -8.51
C LEU A 82 17.35 15.90 -8.30
N THR A 83 16.94 16.59 -7.25
CA THR A 83 17.60 17.79 -6.75
C THR A 83 17.61 17.80 -5.23
N GLN A 84 18.31 18.73 -4.64
CA GLN A 84 18.32 18.92 -3.19
C GLN A 84 17.60 20.24 -2.82
N VAL A 85 16.74 20.14 -1.81
CA VAL A 85 16.08 21.27 -1.19
C VAL A 85 16.31 21.17 0.32
N ASP A 86 16.95 22.15 0.91
CA ASP A 86 17.29 22.18 2.33
C ASP A 86 18.02 20.90 2.81
N GLY A 87 18.94 20.38 1.96
CA GLY A 87 19.70 19.15 2.24
C GLY A 87 18.92 17.86 2.13
N LYS A 88 17.66 17.90 1.70
CA LYS A 88 16.82 16.71 1.46
C LYS A 88 16.73 16.43 -0.04
N SER A 89 16.84 15.16 -0.43
CA SER A 89 16.63 14.74 -1.81
C SER A 89 15.15 14.84 -2.16
N VAL A 90 14.84 15.49 -3.28
CA VAL A 90 13.47 15.62 -3.81
C VAL A 90 13.46 15.37 -5.30
N SER A 91 12.35 14.82 -5.81
CA SER A 91 12.11 14.72 -7.23
C SER A 91 11.68 16.07 -7.78
N LEU A 92 12.40 16.54 -8.79
CA LEU A 92 12.07 17.75 -9.54
C LEU A 92 11.41 17.37 -10.85
N ARG A 93 10.28 18.04 -11.14
CA ARG A 93 9.54 17.86 -12.40
C ARG A 93 9.40 19.17 -13.12
N GLY A 94 9.73 19.17 -14.41
CA GLY A 94 9.43 20.27 -15.32
C GLY A 94 8.08 20.04 -15.98
N VAL A 95 7.10 20.87 -15.67
CA VAL A 95 5.72 20.72 -16.16
C VAL A 95 5.26 22.00 -16.83
N ASP A 96 4.66 21.87 -18.02
CA ASP A 96 4.10 23.01 -18.75
C ASP A 96 2.95 23.67 -17.95
N GLY A 97 2.84 24.99 -18.07
CA GLY A 97 1.80 25.78 -17.41
C GLY A 97 2.15 26.29 -16.01
N ILE A 98 3.32 25.93 -15.46
CA ILE A 98 3.82 26.53 -14.22
C ILE A 98 4.54 27.84 -14.57
N ALA A 99 4.14 28.92 -13.91
CA ALA A 99 4.74 30.24 -14.12
C ALA A 99 6.18 30.29 -13.55
N ASP A 100 7.04 31.05 -14.20
CA ASP A 100 8.38 31.33 -13.69
C ASP A 100 8.30 31.94 -12.28
N GLY A 101 9.22 31.53 -11.40
CA GLY A 101 9.24 31.97 -10.01
C GLY A 101 8.28 31.24 -9.07
N LYS A 102 7.54 30.24 -9.55
CA LYS A 102 6.69 29.36 -8.74
C LYS A 102 7.22 27.94 -8.67
N ALA A 103 6.98 27.29 -7.53
CA ALA A 103 7.17 25.85 -7.34
C ALA A 103 5.87 25.26 -6.81
N VAL A 104 5.33 24.26 -7.51
CA VAL A 104 4.14 23.53 -7.06
C VAL A 104 4.62 22.25 -6.36
N LEU A 105 4.30 22.13 -5.09
CA LEU A 105 4.68 21.00 -4.25
C LEU A 105 3.47 20.14 -3.96
N GLY A 106 3.61 18.82 -4.09
CA GLY A 106 2.63 17.90 -3.55
C GLY A 106 2.61 17.97 -2.02
N SER A 107 1.48 17.66 -1.41
CA SER A 107 1.31 17.76 0.04
C SER A 107 2.30 16.90 0.83
N GLU A 108 2.72 15.75 0.28
CA GLU A 108 3.71 14.89 0.93
C GLU A 108 5.09 15.55 0.99
N VAL A 109 5.59 16.08 -0.12
CA VAL A 109 6.89 16.76 -0.14
C VAL A 109 6.86 18.08 0.63
N ALA A 110 5.75 18.82 0.55
CA ALA A 110 5.55 20.05 1.33
C ALA A 110 5.62 19.77 2.83
N GLY A 111 4.91 18.76 3.33
CA GLY A 111 4.97 18.33 4.73
C GLY A 111 6.37 17.86 5.15
N ARG A 112 7.09 17.14 4.29
CA ARG A 112 8.45 16.67 4.56
C ARG A 112 9.47 17.82 4.64
N LEU A 113 9.26 18.86 3.85
CA LEU A 113 10.09 20.08 3.86
C LEU A 113 9.65 21.09 4.92
N GLY A 114 8.43 20.97 5.47
CA GLY A 114 7.85 21.91 6.40
C GLY A 114 7.41 23.23 5.74
N LEU A 115 7.02 23.16 4.46
CA LEU A 115 6.64 24.33 3.65
C LEU A 115 5.12 24.42 3.49
N ALA A 116 4.61 25.63 3.45
CA ALA A 116 3.20 25.96 3.22
C ALA A 116 3.02 26.89 2.00
N ASN A 117 1.77 27.09 1.61
CA ASN A 117 1.45 28.04 0.54
C ASN A 117 1.98 29.42 0.83
N GLY A 118 2.67 30.02 -0.14
CA GLY A 118 3.25 31.36 -0.05
C GLY A 118 4.67 31.41 0.52
N ASP A 119 5.18 30.31 1.07
CA ASP A 119 6.56 30.21 1.52
C ASP A 119 7.54 30.33 0.35
N ARG A 120 8.81 30.52 0.65
CA ARG A 120 9.87 30.55 -0.34
C ARG A 120 10.75 29.32 -0.22
N VAL A 121 11.09 28.74 -1.34
CA VAL A 121 11.99 27.59 -1.46
C VAL A 121 13.10 27.89 -2.47
N VAL A 122 14.30 27.43 -2.20
CA VAL A 122 15.42 27.58 -3.14
C VAL A 122 15.61 26.25 -3.89
N VAL A 123 15.40 26.29 -5.20
CA VAL A 123 15.59 25.15 -6.09
C VAL A 123 16.55 25.55 -7.19
N GLY A 124 17.67 24.81 -7.34
CA GLY A 124 18.68 25.12 -8.36
C GLY A 124 19.27 26.54 -8.23
N GLY A 125 19.34 27.08 -7.03
CA GLY A 125 19.84 28.43 -6.77
C GLY A 125 18.81 29.55 -7.00
N GLN A 126 17.60 29.24 -7.43
CA GLN A 126 16.53 30.22 -7.64
C GLN A 126 15.52 30.17 -6.47
N SER A 127 15.12 31.34 -5.97
CA SER A 127 14.08 31.47 -4.95
C SER A 127 12.69 31.46 -5.60
N LEU A 128 11.89 30.46 -5.28
CA LEU A 128 10.56 30.23 -5.83
C LEU A 128 9.49 30.38 -4.75
N THR A 129 8.31 30.86 -5.13
CA THR A 129 7.13 30.88 -4.24
C THR A 129 6.43 29.53 -4.29
N VAL A 130 6.18 28.95 -3.11
CA VAL A 130 5.54 27.64 -2.94
C VAL A 130 4.04 27.74 -3.12
N GLU A 131 3.50 26.84 -3.91
CA GLU A 131 2.08 26.54 -4.01
C GLU A 131 1.90 25.03 -3.73
N VAL A 132 1.12 24.67 -2.71
CA VAL A 132 0.88 23.27 -2.37
C VAL A 132 -0.38 22.78 -3.09
N SER A 133 -0.22 21.77 -3.95
CA SER A 133 -1.33 21.24 -4.75
C SER A 133 -1.13 19.75 -5.01
N GLY A 134 -2.20 18.96 -4.86
CA GLY A 134 -2.16 17.51 -5.06
C GLY A 134 -1.52 16.75 -3.89
N SER A 135 -1.47 15.41 -4.02
CA SER A 135 -0.93 14.49 -3.01
C SER A 135 0.52 14.07 -3.27
N GLY A 136 1.09 14.46 -4.40
CA GLY A 136 2.38 13.96 -4.90
C GLY A 136 3.58 14.27 -4.02
N SER A 137 4.68 13.54 -4.27
CA SER A 137 5.97 13.65 -3.57
C SER A 137 7.02 14.44 -4.38
N SER A 138 6.62 15.10 -5.46
CA SER A 138 7.52 15.85 -6.35
C SER A 138 7.37 17.37 -6.21
N VAL A 139 8.43 18.07 -6.56
CA VAL A 139 8.45 19.53 -6.74
C VAL A 139 8.33 19.81 -8.23
N ALA A 140 7.25 20.42 -8.66
CA ALA A 140 7.03 20.80 -10.04
C ALA A 140 7.38 22.29 -10.26
N VAL A 141 8.12 22.57 -11.32
CA VAL A 141 8.58 23.91 -11.69
C VAL A 141 8.42 24.13 -13.19
N ALA A 142 8.64 25.34 -13.64
CA ALA A 142 8.67 25.66 -15.08
C ALA A 142 9.72 24.80 -15.81
N PRO A 143 9.43 24.32 -17.05
CA PRO A 143 10.33 23.43 -17.79
C PRO A 143 11.73 24.00 -18.02
N GLY A 144 11.84 25.32 -18.24
CA GLY A 144 13.12 26.00 -18.42
C GLY A 144 14.04 25.86 -17.21
N LEU A 145 13.51 26.03 -15.98
CA LEU A 145 14.27 25.82 -14.76
C LEU A 145 14.60 24.33 -14.54
N ALA A 146 13.65 23.45 -14.77
CA ALA A 146 13.91 22.02 -14.66
C ALA A 146 15.02 21.58 -15.59
N ALA A 147 15.03 22.04 -16.85
CA ALA A 147 16.07 21.70 -17.83
C ALA A 147 17.47 22.13 -17.40
N THR A 148 17.60 23.25 -16.68
CA THR A 148 18.92 23.69 -16.17
C THR A 148 19.45 22.82 -15.05
N ILE A 149 18.59 22.10 -14.33
CA ILE A 149 18.96 21.29 -13.14
C ILE A 149 19.08 19.81 -13.53
N VAL A 150 18.08 19.26 -14.23
CA VAL A 150 18.00 17.82 -14.53
C VAL A 150 18.34 17.50 -16.01
N GLY A 151 18.62 18.50 -16.81
CA GLY A 151 18.91 18.33 -18.24
C GLY A 151 17.70 17.84 -19.02
N ASP A 152 17.95 16.94 -19.99
CA ASP A 152 16.91 16.37 -20.86
C ASP A 152 16.27 15.10 -20.31
N HIS A 153 16.59 14.72 -19.07
CA HIS A 153 16.00 13.53 -18.43
C HIS A 153 14.50 13.69 -18.28
N GLY A 154 13.75 12.66 -18.67
CA GLY A 154 12.30 12.74 -18.61
C GLY A 154 11.60 11.63 -19.38
N TRP A 155 10.31 11.80 -19.54
CA TRP A 155 9.41 10.90 -20.26
C TRP A 155 8.32 11.68 -20.99
N TRP A 156 7.51 10.96 -21.77
CA TRP A 156 6.29 11.52 -22.35
C TRP A 156 5.07 10.83 -21.78
N THR A 157 4.04 11.61 -21.52
CA THR A 157 2.67 11.15 -21.33
C THR A 157 1.88 11.40 -22.60
N VAL A 158 1.18 10.38 -23.11
CA VAL A 158 0.50 10.45 -24.39
C VAL A 158 -0.98 10.18 -24.22
N PHE A 159 -1.78 11.02 -24.83
CA PHE A 159 -3.24 10.99 -24.79
C PHE A 159 -3.75 10.56 -26.16
N ALA A 160 -4.63 9.56 -26.16
CA ALA A 160 -5.27 9.08 -27.38
C ALA A 160 -6.25 10.11 -27.96
N PRO A 161 -6.57 10.03 -29.27
CA PRO A 161 -7.63 10.82 -29.87
C PRO A 161 -8.97 10.59 -29.14
N PRO A 162 -9.85 11.60 -29.09
CA PRO A 162 -11.17 11.44 -28.50
C PRO A 162 -11.97 10.30 -29.16
N GLY A 163 -12.46 9.36 -28.31
CA GLY A 163 -13.20 8.18 -28.75
C GLY A 163 -12.38 6.89 -28.82
N ASP A 164 -11.05 6.98 -28.85
CA ASP A 164 -10.15 5.83 -28.89
C ASP A 164 -9.59 5.46 -27.50
N ASP A 165 -9.92 6.21 -26.47
CA ASP A 165 -9.40 6.10 -25.09
C ASP A 165 -9.61 4.74 -24.41
N LYS A 166 -10.46 3.87 -25.00
CA LYS A 166 -10.79 2.52 -24.45
C LYS A 166 -10.29 1.36 -25.32
N ARG A 167 -9.51 1.63 -26.36
CA ARG A 167 -8.99 0.56 -27.23
C ARG A 167 -7.87 -0.20 -26.51
N HIS A 168 -7.88 -1.53 -26.69
CA HIS A 168 -6.86 -2.41 -26.10
C HIS A 168 -5.52 -2.44 -26.85
N ASP A 169 -5.47 -1.84 -28.05
CA ASP A 169 -4.31 -1.86 -28.94
C ASP A 169 -3.62 -0.47 -29.08
N LEU A 170 -3.92 0.45 -28.17
CA LEU A 170 -3.40 1.83 -28.21
C LEU A 170 -1.88 1.87 -28.25
N GLY A 171 -1.23 1.13 -27.35
CA GLY A 171 0.23 1.08 -27.28
C GLY A 171 0.85 0.57 -28.58
N THR A 172 0.31 -0.50 -29.14
CA THR A 172 0.82 -1.11 -30.38
C THR A 172 0.58 -0.17 -31.59
N SER A 173 -0.60 0.44 -31.66
CA SER A 173 -0.95 1.38 -32.75
C SER A 173 -0.04 2.61 -32.74
N PHE A 174 0.14 3.23 -31.57
CA PHE A 174 1.02 4.37 -31.41
C PHE A 174 2.49 3.98 -31.63
N GLY A 175 2.94 2.85 -31.07
CA GLY A 175 4.30 2.34 -31.20
C GLY A 175 4.70 2.09 -32.64
N THR A 176 3.79 1.53 -33.45
CA THR A 176 4.02 1.35 -34.89
C THR A 176 4.18 2.68 -35.63
N ALA A 177 3.40 3.69 -35.25
CA ALA A 177 3.47 5.02 -35.87
C ALA A 177 4.76 5.78 -35.53
N VAL A 178 5.30 5.60 -34.34
CA VAL A 178 6.51 6.31 -33.84
C VAL A 178 7.79 5.49 -33.90
N GLY A 179 7.69 4.20 -34.24
CA GLY A 179 8.86 3.31 -34.35
C GLY A 179 9.42 2.86 -32.99
N LEU A 180 8.60 2.84 -31.94
CA LEU A 180 9.00 2.39 -30.60
C LEU A 180 8.24 1.12 -30.20
N PRO A 181 8.89 0.18 -29.48
CA PRO A 181 8.21 -0.99 -28.94
C PRO A 181 7.19 -0.59 -27.87
N ALA A 182 6.07 -1.31 -27.82
CA ALA A 182 5.01 -1.09 -26.85
C ALA A 182 4.70 -2.37 -26.07
N THR A 183 4.31 -2.22 -24.80
CA THR A 183 3.90 -3.30 -23.93
C THR A 183 2.75 -2.87 -23.01
N SER A 184 1.88 -3.83 -22.67
CA SER A 184 0.91 -3.71 -21.57
C SER A 184 1.38 -4.37 -20.29
N ASP A 185 2.53 -5.07 -20.32
CA ASP A 185 3.11 -5.73 -19.17
C ASP A 185 4.09 -4.80 -18.44
N PRO A 186 3.78 -4.34 -17.22
CA PRO A 186 4.65 -3.46 -16.44
C PRO A 186 5.96 -4.14 -15.98
N SER A 187 6.09 -5.45 -16.09
CA SER A 187 7.31 -6.18 -15.73
C SER A 187 8.38 -6.15 -16.84
N VAL A 188 8.00 -5.79 -18.07
CA VAL A 188 8.94 -5.64 -19.17
C VAL A 188 9.83 -4.44 -18.90
N ALA A 189 11.13 -4.67 -18.81
CA ALA A 189 12.11 -3.60 -18.61
C ALA A 189 12.45 -2.92 -19.95
N PRO A 190 12.70 -1.60 -19.95
CA PRO A 190 13.28 -0.92 -21.11
C PRO A 190 14.63 -1.52 -21.49
N ASP A 191 14.95 -1.50 -22.78
CA ASP A 191 16.26 -1.92 -23.29
C ASP A 191 17.20 -0.69 -23.35
N PRO A 192 18.32 -0.69 -22.64
CA PRO A 192 19.30 0.41 -22.66
C PRO A 192 19.90 0.64 -24.07
N ALA A 193 19.91 -0.38 -24.93
CA ALA A 193 20.35 -0.26 -26.32
C ALA A 193 19.26 0.28 -27.26
N GLY A 194 18.01 0.35 -26.79
CA GLY A 194 16.86 0.84 -27.53
C GLY A 194 16.71 2.35 -27.45
N ALA A 195 15.70 2.87 -28.15
CA ALA A 195 15.35 4.29 -28.10
C ALA A 195 14.40 4.66 -26.95
N GLY A 196 13.71 3.69 -26.38
CA GLY A 196 12.71 3.84 -25.34
C GLY A 196 11.64 2.75 -25.43
N LEU A 197 10.68 2.78 -24.51
CA LEU A 197 9.59 1.80 -24.44
C LEU A 197 8.26 2.51 -24.13
N ILE A 198 7.21 2.07 -24.77
CA ILE A 198 5.84 2.55 -24.54
C ILE A 198 5.12 1.56 -23.61
N TYR A 199 4.59 2.06 -22.51
CA TYR A 199 3.68 1.31 -21.65
C TYR A 199 2.25 1.75 -21.88
N ASP A 200 1.38 0.78 -22.12
CA ASP A 200 -0.05 0.99 -22.08
C ASP A 200 -0.50 1.08 -20.61
N THR A 201 -1.07 2.21 -20.24
CA THR A 201 -1.45 2.51 -18.85
C THR A 201 -2.94 2.31 -18.59
N VAL A 202 -3.65 1.69 -19.52
CA VAL A 202 -5.06 1.31 -19.32
C VAL A 202 -5.14 0.39 -18.09
N GLY A 203 -5.78 0.89 -17.03
CA GLY A 203 -5.82 0.22 -15.73
C GLY A 203 -4.90 0.80 -14.65
N GLY A 204 -4.22 1.93 -14.91
CA GLY A 204 -3.41 2.63 -13.90
C GLY A 204 -2.05 1.99 -13.61
N THR A 205 -1.58 1.07 -14.48
CA THR A 205 -0.27 0.44 -14.35
C THR A 205 0.81 1.32 -14.97
N GLY A 206 1.83 1.67 -14.19
CA GLY A 206 3.01 2.38 -14.69
C GLY A 206 4.16 1.42 -14.96
N PRO A 207 5.31 1.92 -15.45
CA PRO A 207 6.49 1.12 -15.80
C PRO A 207 7.16 0.41 -14.63
N LEU A 208 6.66 0.58 -13.43
CA LEU A 208 7.14 -0.13 -12.23
C LEU A 208 6.00 -0.92 -11.61
N THR A 209 6.23 -2.20 -11.35
CA THR A 209 5.33 -3.03 -10.55
C THR A 209 5.29 -2.55 -9.10
N PHE A 210 4.24 -2.91 -8.38
CA PHE A 210 4.17 -2.71 -6.92
C PHE A 210 5.38 -3.31 -6.21
N GLU A 211 5.82 -4.51 -6.60
CA GLU A 211 6.98 -5.20 -6.05
C GLU A 211 8.27 -4.40 -6.23
N GLN A 212 8.49 -3.82 -7.42
CA GLN A 212 9.67 -3.00 -7.69
C GLN A 212 9.71 -1.74 -6.84
N LYS A 213 8.57 -1.04 -6.72
CA LYS A 213 8.45 0.16 -5.85
C LYS A 213 8.68 -0.20 -4.39
N PHE A 214 8.06 -1.29 -3.93
CA PHE A 214 8.18 -1.77 -2.57
C PHE A 214 9.62 -2.20 -2.25
N SER A 215 10.26 -2.94 -3.14
CA SER A 215 11.65 -3.37 -3.02
C SER A 215 12.62 -2.18 -2.94
N ALA A 216 12.40 -1.14 -3.75
CA ALA A 216 13.22 0.07 -3.71
C ALA A 216 13.10 0.80 -2.36
N LEU A 217 11.89 0.93 -1.80
CA LEU A 217 11.66 1.57 -0.50
C LEU A 217 12.37 0.87 0.67
N PHE A 218 12.45 -0.45 0.61
CA PHE A 218 13.10 -1.25 1.66
C PHE A 218 14.52 -1.71 1.27
N SER A 219 15.14 -1.09 0.26
CA SER A 219 16.47 -1.46 -0.25
C SER A 219 16.57 -2.94 -0.62
N GLY A 220 15.51 -3.51 -1.15
CA GLY A 220 15.41 -4.92 -1.56
C GLY A 220 15.42 -5.94 -0.40
N LYS A 221 15.46 -5.49 0.85
CA LYS A 221 15.55 -6.39 2.02
C LYS A 221 14.20 -6.97 2.44
N VAL A 222 13.12 -6.29 2.13
CA VAL A 222 11.75 -6.70 2.48
C VAL A 222 10.91 -6.67 1.21
N THR A 223 10.22 -7.76 0.91
CA THR A 223 9.29 -7.86 -0.21
C THR A 223 7.84 -7.88 0.29
N SER A 224 6.87 -7.56 -0.56
CA SER A 224 5.45 -7.67 -0.23
C SER A 224 5.08 -9.12 0.14
N SER A 225 5.71 -10.09 -0.52
CA SER A 225 5.59 -11.52 -0.21
C SER A 225 6.04 -11.83 1.23
N THR A 226 7.16 -11.25 1.68
CA THR A 226 7.64 -11.40 3.07
C THR A 226 6.64 -10.84 4.09
N LEU A 227 6.07 -9.65 3.82
CA LEU A 227 5.02 -9.08 4.68
C LEU A 227 3.74 -9.91 4.67
N GLY A 228 3.36 -10.45 3.51
CA GLY A 228 2.24 -11.39 3.37
C GLY A 228 2.44 -12.64 4.22
N LEU A 229 3.65 -13.22 4.19
CA LEU A 229 4.02 -14.38 4.99
C LEU A 229 3.95 -14.07 6.49
N ILE A 230 4.55 -12.95 6.93
CA ILE A 230 4.52 -12.51 8.34
C ILE A 230 3.07 -12.31 8.81
N SER A 231 2.23 -11.69 7.97
CA SER A 231 0.81 -11.50 8.28
C SER A 231 0.07 -12.85 8.45
N THR A 232 0.35 -13.81 7.58
CA THR A 232 -0.27 -15.15 7.62
C THR A 232 0.18 -15.93 8.85
N ILE A 233 1.48 -15.90 9.17
CA ILE A 233 2.03 -16.51 10.39
C ILE A 233 1.43 -15.84 11.64
N GLY A 234 1.35 -14.51 11.65
CA GLY A 234 0.75 -13.76 12.76
C GLY A 234 -0.71 -14.14 13.01
N LEU A 235 -1.49 -14.32 11.94
CA LEU A 235 -2.88 -14.76 12.02
C LEU A 235 -2.98 -16.21 12.55
N GLY A 236 -2.10 -17.10 12.09
CA GLY A 236 -2.01 -18.47 12.58
C GLY A 236 -1.63 -18.56 14.06
N LEU A 237 -0.64 -17.79 14.48
CA LEU A 237 -0.22 -17.70 15.89
C LEU A 237 -1.36 -17.14 16.76
N GLY A 238 -2.04 -16.10 16.31
CA GLY A 238 -3.20 -15.54 17.01
C GLY A 238 -4.31 -16.58 17.21
N PHE A 239 -4.57 -17.39 16.18
CA PHE A 239 -5.53 -18.48 16.27
C PHE A 239 -5.09 -19.56 17.29
N VAL A 240 -3.83 -19.98 17.26
CA VAL A 240 -3.29 -20.96 18.24
C VAL A 240 -3.38 -20.42 19.67
N ILE A 241 -3.04 -19.15 19.89
CA ILE A 241 -3.16 -18.51 21.21
C ILE A 241 -4.63 -18.50 21.66
N ALA A 242 -5.56 -18.18 20.77
CA ALA A 242 -6.99 -18.18 21.07
C ALA A 242 -7.47 -19.57 21.49
N VAL A 243 -7.21 -20.60 20.68
CA VAL A 243 -7.60 -21.98 20.99
C VAL A 243 -6.98 -22.45 22.31
N SER A 244 -5.71 -22.17 22.54
CA SER A 244 -5.01 -22.53 23.77
C SER A 244 -5.61 -21.84 25.00
N SER A 245 -5.98 -20.57 24.89
CA SER A 245 -6.61 -19.80 25.96
C SER A 245 -8.01 -20.34 26.30
N PHE A 246 -8.79 -20.73 25.27
CA PHE A 246 -10.10 -21.35 25.50
C PHE A 246 -9.97 -22.74 26.09
N LEU A 247 -8.99 -23.54 25.66
CA LEU A 247 -8.71 -24.86 26.28
C LEU A 247 -8.39 -24.72 27.77
N ALA A 248 -7.57 -23.73 28.15
CA ALA A 248 -7.27 -23.46 29.54
C ALA A 248 -8.53 -23.06 30.33
N ALA A 249 -9.34 -22.13 29.79
CA ALA A 249 -10.59 -21.72 30.44
C ALA A 249 -11.60 -22.87 30.63
N VAL A 250 -11.68 -23.77 29.63
CA VAL A 250 -12.50 -24.98 29.70
C VAL A 250 -11.99 -25.94 30.81
N GLN A 251 -10.67 -26.11 30.90
CA GLN A 251 -10.07 -26.98 31.93
C GLN A 251 -10.32 -26.44 33.35
N GLU A 252 -10.21 -25.13 33.54
CA GLU A 252 -10.50 -24.49 34.85
C GLU A 252 -11.96 -24.70 35.28
N ARG A 253 -12.90 -24.73 34.34
CA ARG A 253 -14.33 -24.90 34.59
C ARG A 253 -14.87 -26.31 34.34
N LYS A 254 -13.97 -27.29 34.12
CA LYS A 254 -14.31 -28.69 33.79
C LYS A 254 -15.36 -29.29 34.73
N ARG A 255 -15.23 -29.04 36.06
CA ARG A 255 -16.14 -29.54 37.08
C ARG A 255 -17.55 -28.94 36.97
N GLU A 256 -17.65 -27.64 36.73
CA GLU A 256 -18.95 -26.97 36.55
C GLU A 256 -19.71 -27.54 35.35
N PHE A 257 -18.97 -27.80 34.25
CA PHE A 257 -19.53 -28.40 33.03
C PHE A 257 -19.93 -29.86 33.23
N GLY A 258 -19.15 -30.63 34.00
CA GLY A 258 -19.53 -31.99 34.37
C GLY A 258 -20.87 -32.04 35.12
N ILE A 259 -21.12 -31.12 36.02
CA ILE A 259 -22.39 -31.01 36.75
C ILE A 259 -23.53 -30.64 35.80
N MET A 260 -23.36 -29.61 34.96
CA MET A 260 -24.38 -29.18 34.00
C MET A 260 -24.70 -30.26 32.94
N SER A 261 -23.69 -30.95 32.46
CA SER A 261 -23.85 -32.05 31.52
C SER A 261 -24.59 -33.25 32.13
N SER A 262 -24.37 -33.51 33.43
CA SER A 262 -25.04 -34.62 34.11
C SER A 262 -26.56 -34.41 34.33
N ILE A 263 -27.01 -33.17 34.34
CA ILE A 263 -28.47 -32.80 34.38
C ILE A 263 -29.08 -32.55 33.02
N GLY A 264 -28.33 -32.85 31.91
CA GLY A 264 -28.85 -32.81 30.55
C GLY A 264 -28.75 -31.46 29.86
N LEU A 265 -28.00 -30.47 30.42
CA LEU A 265 -27.86 -29.10 29.87
C LEU A 265 -26.57 -28.97 29.00
N ALA A 266 -26.25 -29.97 28.19
CA ALA A 266 -25.04 -29.96 27.35
C ALA A 266 -25.11 -28.92 26.24
N ASP A 267 -26.29 -28.68 25.66
CA ASP A 267 -26.50 -27.72 24.57
C ASP A 267 -26.39 -26.27 25.08
N GLU A 268 -26.89 -26.00 26.30
CA GLU A 268 -26.78 -24.71 26.95
C GLU A 268 -25.33 -24.36 27.26
N VAL A 269 -24.51 -25.34 27.65
CA VAL A 269 -23.08 -25.18 27.85
C VAL A 269 -22.41 -24.79 26.55
N LEU A 270 -22.69 -25.46 25.43
CA LEU A 270 -22.15 -25.12 24.12
C LEU A 270 -22.51 -23.68 23.72
N TYR A 271 -23.78 -23.30 23.89
CA TYR A 271 -24.26 -21.96 23.56
C TYR A 271 -23.56 -20.88 24.41
N PHE A 272 -23.41 -21.12 25.70
CA PHE A 272 -22.70 -20.22 26.62
C PHE A 272 -21.25 -19.98 26.17
N PHE A 273 -20.53 -21.04 25.78
CA PHE A 273 -19.17 -20.92 25.28
C PHE A 273 -19.08 -20.18 23.97
N LEU A 274 -19.99 -20.40 23.04
CA LEU A 274 -20.04 -19.67 21.79
C LEU A 274 -20.23 -18.17 22.02
N VAL A 275 -21.13 -17.80 22.92
CA VAL A 275 -21.36 -16.40 23.28
C VAL A 275 -20.16 -15.80 23.99
N GLU A 276 -19.58 -16.48 24.98
CA GLU A 276 -18.39 -16.01 25.71
C GLU A 276 -17.20 -15.86 24.77
N SER A 277 -16.97 -16.81 23.86
CA SER A 277 -15.93 -16.72 22.84
C SER A 277 -16.17 -15.54 21.89
N GLY A 278 -17.40 -15.37 21.43
CA GLY A 278 -17.78 -14.26 20.55
C GLY A 278 -17.49 -12.90 21.19
N ILE A 279 -17.90 -12.69 22.43
CA ILE A 279 -17.63 -11.46 23.18
C ILE A 279 -16.13 -11.25 23.35
N THR A 280 -15.37 -12.29 23.67
CA THR A 280 -13.91 -12.23 23.85
C THR A 280 -13.22 -11.83 22.55
N PHE A 281 -13.61 -12.44 21.42
CA PHE A 281 -13.03 -12.08 20.11
C PHE A 281 -13.40 -10.67 19.69
N VAL A 282 -14.64 -10.24 19.89
CA VAL A 282 -15.06 -8.86 19.56
C VAL A 282 -14.30 -7.86 20.43
N ALA A 283 -14.18 -8.09 21.73
CA ALA A 283 -13.41 -7.22 22.61
C ALA A 283 -11.93 -7.16 22.20
N ALA A 284 -11.31 -8.31 21.91
CA ALA A 284 -9.93 -8.39 21.46
C ALA A 284 -9.73 -7.70 20.09
N TYR A 285 -10.71 -7.83 19.20
CA TYR A 285 -10.69 -7.15 17.90
C TYR A 285 -10.72 -5.63 18.07
N VAL A 286 -11.64 -5.11 18.86
CA VAL A 286 -11.74 -3.66 19.10
C VAL A 286 -10.45 -3.10 19.67
N VAL A 287 -9.90 -3.76 20.70
CA VAL A 287 -8.64 -3.34 21.33
C VAL A 287 -7.47 -3.46 20.36
N GLY A 288 -7.38 -4.56 19.60
CA GLY A 288 -6.31 -4.81 18.65
C GLY A 288 -6.31 -3.82 17.48
N VAL A 289 -7.50 -3.55 16.89
CA VAL A 289 -7.65 -2.62 15.76
C VAL A 289 -7.38 -1.18 16.19
N LEU A 290 -7.92 -0.74 17.33
CA LEU A 290 -7.68 0.61 17.84
C LEU A 290 -6.21 0.80 18.23
N GLY A 291 -5.62 -0.19 18.92
CA GLY A 291 -4.20 -0.17 19.27
C GLY A 291 -3.30 -0.14 18.04
N ALA A 292 -3.63 -0.91 17.00
CA ALA A 292 -2.93 -0.88 15.73
C ALA A 292 -3.05 0.49 15.03
N GLY A 293 -4.24 1.09 15.03
CA GLY A 293 -4.48 2.43 14.46
C GLY A 293 -3.62 3.49 15.14
N VAL A 294 -3.59 3.50 16.47
CA VAL A 294 -2.76 4.42 17.25
C VAL A 294 -1.27 4.17 16.99
N ALA A 295 -0.82 2.91 17.01
CA ALA A 295 0.57 2.56 16.75
C ALA A 295 1.04 3.03 15.36
N VAL A 296 0.24 2.78 14.32
CA VAL A 296 0.54 3.18 12.94
C VAL A 296 0.55 4.71 12.80
N ALA A 297 -0.43 5.41 13.40
CA ALA A 297 -0.50 6.87 13.37
C ALA A 297 0.69 7.55 14.08
N LEU A 298 1.24 6.93 15.12
CA LEU A 298 2.37 7.49 15.86
C LEU A 298 3.73 7.14 15.23
N VAL A 299 3.88 5.92 14.70
CA VAL A 299 5.18 5.42 14.22
C VAL A 299 5.43 5.77 12.76
N ILE A 300 4.41 5.71 11.92
CA ILE A 300 4.53 5.91 10.46
C ILE A 300 3.39 6.77 9.87
N PRO A 301 3.18 7.99 10.40
CA PRO A 301 2.06 8.84 9.96
C PRO A 301 2.13 9.23 8.48
N SER A 302 3.34 9.28 7.91
CA SER A 302 3.58 9.66 6.51
C SER A 302 3.27 8.56 5.48
N ILE A 303 3.13 7.30 5.92
CA ILE A 303 2.94 6.16 5.03
C ILE A 303 1.51 5.61 5.16
N ALA A 304 1.00 5.60 6.38
CA ALA A 304 -0.28 4.98 6.68
C ALA A 304 -1.47 5.82 6.23
N THR A 305 -2.31 5.24 5.37
CA THR A 305 -3.56 5.86 4.98
C THR A 305 -4.73 5.32 5.82
N PRO A 306 -5.69 6.17 6.24
CA PRO A 306 -6.88 5.72 6.97
C PRO A 306 -7.68 4.65 6.21
N VAL A 307 -7.70 4.74 4.88
CA VAL A 307 -8.38 3.78 4.00
C VAL A 307 -7.75 2.40 4.11
N ALA A 308 -6.42 2.31 4.07
CA ALA A 308 -5.70 1.05 4.22
C ALA A 308 -5.93 0.40 5.60
N TRP A 309 -5.98 1.22 6.66
CA TRP A 309 -6.29 0.72 8.00
C TRP A 309 -7.72 0.17 8.08
N LEU A 310 -8.72 0.86 7.51
CA LEU A 310 -10.10 0.37 7.44
C LEU A 310 -10.22 -0.93 6.64
N GLN A 311 -9.51 -1.04 5.50
CA GLN A 311 -9.48 -2.27 4.70
C GLN A 311 -8.86 -3.44 5.49
N ALA A 312 -7.76 -3.20 6.19
CA ALA A 312 -7.11 -4.21 7.04
C ALA A 312 -8.03 -4.64 8.20
N ALA A 313 -8.67 -3.69 8.87
CA ALA A 313 -9.65 -3.96 9.92
C ALA A 313 -10.84 -4.77 9.40
N GLY A 314 -11.43 -4.37 8.27
CA GLY A 314 -12.54 -5.07 7.65
C GLY A 314 -12.19 -6.50 7.24
N MET A 315 -11.00 -6.70 6.68
CA MET A 315 -10.50 -8.04 6.35
C MET A 315 -10.44 -8.94 7.59
N VAL A 316 -9.84 -8.47 8.67
CA VAL A 316 -9.75 -9.25 9.92
C VAL A 316 -11.14 -9.51 10.50
N ALA A 317 -12.06 -8.55 10.43
CA ALA A 317 -13.45 -8.71 10.88
C ALA A 317 -14.16 -9.88 10.17
N CYS A 318 -13.90 -10.10 8.88
CA CYS A 318 -14.48 -11.22 8.13
C CYS A 318 -14.03 -12.61 8.66
N PHE A 319 -12.87 -12.70 9.29
CA PHE A 319 -12.38 -13.96 9.87
C PHE A 319 -12.85 -14.20 11.30
N LEU A 320 -13.35 -13.17 12.01
CA LEU A 320 -13.77 -13.30 13.42
C LEU A 320 -14.82 -14.38 13.66
N PRO A 321 -15.91 -14.50 12.87
CA PRO A 321 -16.90 -15.53 13.08
C PRO A 321 -16.31 -16.95 12.99
N ALA A 322 -15.50 -17.18 11.97
CA ALA A 322 -14.84 -18.48 11.79
C ALA A 322 -13.89 -18.80 12.95
N MET A 323 -13.08 -17.82 13.38
CA MET A 323 -12.17 -17.99 14.51
C MET A 323 -12.92 -18.23 15.83
N SER A 324 -14.02 -17.52 16.06
CA SER A 324 -14.85 -17.69 17.25
C SER A 324 -15.49 -19.09 17.30
N ILE A 325 -16.09 -19.54 16.17
CA ILE A 325 -16.73 -20.85 16.07
C ILE A 325 -15.70 -21.97 16.29
N VAL A 326 -14.59 -21.95 15.54
CA VAL A 326 -13.55 -22.99 15.64
C VAL A 326 -12.87 -22.95 16.99
N GLY A 327 -12.59 -21.75 17.52
CA GLY A 327 -11.98 -21.56 18.84
C GLY A 327 -12.83 -22.11 20.00
N ALA A 328 -14.15 -22.03 19.88
CA ALA A 328 -15.09 -22.58 20.88
C ALA A 328 -15.39 -24.08 20.66
N LEU A 329 -15.65 -24.49 19.39
CA LEU A 329 -16.07 -25.86 19.08
C LEU A 329 -15.02 -26.90 19.42
N VAL A 330 -13.72 -26.64 19.14
CA VAL A 330 -12.65 -27.62 19.38
C VAL A 330 -12.52 -27.98 20.86
N PRO A 331 -12.44 -27.02 21.80
CA PRO A 331 -12.39 -27.34 23.24
C PRO A 331 -13.67 -28.03 23.73
N VAL A 332 -14.83 -27.51 23.34
CA VAL A 332 -16.11 -28.03 23.82
C VAL A 332 -16.37 -29.44 23.29
N HIS A 333 -16.09 -29.68 22.00
CA HIS A 333 -16.25 -31.02 21.41
C HIS A 333 -15.36 -32.06 22.14
N ARG A 334 -14.12 -31.73 22.48
CA ARG A 334 -13.26 -32.60 23.29
C ARG A 334 -13.83 -32.85 24.67
N LEU A 335 -14.44 -31.88 25.29
CA LEU A 335 -15.04 -31.98 26.61
C LEU A 335 -16.30 -32.87 26.60
N LEU A 336 -17.17 -32.71 25.59
CA LEU A 336 -18.40 -33.52 25.44
C LEU A 336 -18.11 -34.99 25.11
N GLN A 337 -16.94 -35.31 24.54
CA GLN A 337 -16.52 -36.68 24.30
C GLN A 337 -16.02 -37.41 25.57
N GLN A 338 -15.73 -36.68 26.68
CA GLN A 338 -15.34 -37.28 27.96
C GLN A 338 -16.58 -37.76 28.73
N ARG A 339 -16.46 -38.90 29.39
CA ARG A 339 -17.55 -39.40 30.22
C ARG A 339 -17.79 -38.49 31.43
N PRO A 340 -19.05 -38.21 31.81
CA PRO A 340 -19.32 -37.36 32.97
C PRO A 340 -18.60 -37.74 34.26
N VAL A 341 -18.34 -39.03 34.43
CA VAL A 341 -17.60 -39.57 35.59
C VAL A 341 -16.12 -39.15 35.58
N ASP A 342 -15.50 -39.06 34.39
CA ASP A 342 -14.11 -38.65 34.26
C ASP A 342 -13.94 -37.13 34.49
N LEU A 343 -15.02 -36.37 34.29
CA LEU A 343 -15.06 -34.92 34.54
C LEU A 343 -15.17 -34.57 36.04
N LEU A 344 -15.69 -35.52 36.85
CA LEU A 344 -15.91 -35.34 38.28
C LEU A 344 -14.80 -35.96 39.13
N GLY A 345 -13.96 -36.85 38.55
CA GLY A 345 -13.01 -37.72 39.27
C GLY A 345 -11.57 -37.21 39.41
N ASP A 346 -11.16 -36.16 38.73
CA ASP A 346 -9.80 -35.59 38.86
C ASP A 346 -9.69 -34.73 40.11
N ARG A 347 -8.98 -35.28 41.11
CA ARG A 347 -8.43 -34.56 42.29
C ARG A 347 -7.00 -34.14 42.02
#